data_200c8a366d675f8fa49eede5766cda50
#
_entry.id   200c8a366d675f8fa49eede5766cda50
#
_cell.length_a   1.000
_cell.length_b   1.000
_cell.length_c   1.000
_cell.angle_alpha   90.00
_cell.angle_beta   90.00
_cell.angle_gamma   90.00
#
_symmetry.space_group_name_H-M   'P 1'
#
loop_
_entity.id
_entity.type
_entity.pdbx_description
1 polymer ?
#
loop_
_entity_poly.entity_id
_entity_poly.type
_entity_poly.pdbx_seq_one_letter_code
_entity_poly.pdbx_strand_id
1 'polypeptide(L)'
;IGFAHQSIFDYFVSQRMMEKFYDNCSIEEITGTREHQTPSKRYQIQMFLQNLLECSSGDFVQAGKAMLESYQVRYYVKFLFYELLGQIQKPDEVIRDFILENCEEEPYAEKLISQVFMGNHGMIHVLLKEGILQKWYEDPD
;
A
#
# COMPACT_ATOMS: atom_id res chain seq x y z
N ILE A 1 -15.88 22.05 -15.12
CA ILE A 1 -14.85 22.99 -14.64
C ILE A 1 -14.42 22.62 -13.21
N GLY A 2 -15.38 22.40 -12.30
CA GLY A 2 -15.05 22.01 -10.94
C GLY A 2 -14.27 20.70 -10.86
N PHE A 3 -14.55 19.76 -11.72
CA PHE A 3 -13.87 18.48 -11.75
C PHE A 3 -12.39 18.63 -12.10
N ALA A 4 -12.07 19.48 -13.09
CA ALA A 4 -10.69 19.73 -13.48
C ALA A 4 -9.91 20.43 -12.37
N HIS A 5 -10.54 21.39 -11.70
CA HIS A 5 -9.93 22.09 -10.56
C HIS A 5 -9.64 21.14 -9.42
N GLN A 6 -10.57 20.21 -9.13
CA GLN A 6 -10.37 19.26 -8.05
C GLN A 6 -9.21 18.31 -8.35
N SER A 7 -9.08 17.85 -9.61
CA SER A 7 -7.98 16.98 -10.02
C SER A 7 -6.62 17.66 -9.88
N ILE A 8 -6.55 18.94 -10.27
CA ILE A 8 -5.32 19.72 -10.13
C ILE A 8 -4.98 19.91 -8.66
N PHE A 9 -5.98 20.25 -7.85
CA PHE A 9 -5.78 20.40 -6.40
C PHE A 9 -5.26 19.11 -5.77
N ASP A 10 -5.88 17.98 -6.10
CA ASP A 10 -5.48 16.69 -5.56
C ASP A 10 -4.05 16.34 -5.97
N TYR A 11 -3.68 16.66 -7.20
CA TYR A 11 -2.31 16.46 -7.66
C TYR A 11 -1.31 17.25 -6.83
N PHE A 12 -1.57 18.54 -6.60
CA PHE A 12 -0.66 19.36 -5.81
C PHE A 12 -0.55 18.88 -4.36
N VAL A 13 -1.67 18.45 -3.78
CA VAL A 13 -1.64 17.91 -2.42
C VAL A 13 -0.81 16.63 -2.37
N SER A 14 -0.96 15.75 -3.37
CA SER A 14 -0.19 14.51 -3.41
C SER A 14 1.31 14.79 -3.58
N GLN A 15 1.68 15.80 -4.36
CA GLN A 15 3.07 16.22 -4.51
C GLN A 15 3.63 16.76 -3.20
N ARG A 16 2.83 17.51 -2.45
CA ARG A 16 3.21 17.98 -1.13
C ARG A 16 3.44 16.83 -0.17
N MET A 17 2.62 15.81 -0.26
CA MET A 17 2.83 14.59 0.54
C MET A 17 4.15 13.92 0.21
N MET A 18 4.52 13.87 -1.07
CA MET A 18 5.81 13.33 -1.48
C MET A 18 6.98 14.15 -0.93
N GLU A 19 6.86 15.47 -0.95
CA GLU A 19 7.87 16.34 -0.37
C GLU A 19 8.06 16.05 1.12
N LYS A 20 6.96 15.92 1.86
CA LYS A 20 7.00 15.58 3.28
C LYS A 20 7.64 14.22 3.50
N PHE A 21 7.33 13.24 2.67
CA PHE A 21 7.91 11.92 2.77
C PHE A 21 9.44 11.97 2.61
N TYR A 22 9.93 12.69 1.61
CA TYR A 22 11.36 12.81 1.37
C TYR A 22 12.06 13.69 2.41
N ASP A 23 11.31 14.54 3.10
CA ASP A 23 11.83 15.33 4.24
C ASP A 23 11.78 14.55 5.55
N ASN A 24 11.45 13.25 5.50
CA ASN A 24 11.39 12.36 6.67
C ASN A 24 10.31 12.76 7.69
N CYS A 25 9.24 13.38 7.23
CA CYS A 25 8.08 13.65 8.08
C CYS A 25 7.42 12.32 8.48
N SER A 26 6.77 12.30 9.62
CA SER A 26 6.04 11.11 10.07
C SER A 26 4.87 10.84 9.14
N ILE A 27 4.41 9.58 9.13
CA ILE A 27 3.25 9.22 8.30
C ILE A 27 2.00 10.01 8.72
N GLU A 28 1.88 10.32 10.00
CA GLU A 28 0.75 11.10 10.52
C GLU A 28 0.78 12.53 10.00
N GLU A 29 1.95 13.10 9.83
CA GLU A 29 2.09 14.43 9.23
C GLU A 29 1.73 14.43 7.75
N ILE A 30 1.96 13.32 7.07
CA ILE A 30 1.67 13.17 5.64
C ILE A 30 0.17 12.94 5.42
N THR A 31 -0.41 11.98 6.13
CA THR A 31 -1.81 11.59 5.93
C THR A 31 -2.81 12.43 6.72
N GLY A 32 -2.34 13.15 7.74
CA GLY A 32 -3.19 13.80 8.72
C GLY A 32 -3.67 12.80 9.76
N THR A 33 -4.22 13.33 10.85
CA THR A 33 -4.78 12.48 11.91
C THR A 33 -6.11 11.87 11.45
N ARG A 34 -6.64 10.94 12.25
CA ARG A 34 -7.88 10.22 11.91
C ARG A 34 -9.03 11.15 11.52
N GLU A 35 -9.13 12.28 12.21
CA GLU A 35 -10.20 13.25 12.00
C GLU A 35 -10.13 13.94 10.63
N HIS A 36 -8.94 14.01 10.04
CA HIS A 36 -8.69 14.70 8.79
C HIS A 36 -8.65 13.75 7.58
N GLN A 37 -8.85 12.45 7.79
CA GLN A 37 -8.82 11.46 6.72
C GLN A 37 -10.20 11.32 6.07
N THR A 38 -10.60 12.34 5.33
CA THR A 38 -11.86 12.40 4.61
C THR A 38 -11.77 11.59 3.30
N PRO A 39 -12.89 11.35 2.60
CA PRO A 39 -12.84 10.71 1.28
C PRO A 39 -11.95 11.43 0.28
N SER A 40 -11.94 12.78 0.29
CA SER A 40 -11.04 13.55 -0.57
C SER A 40 -9.58 13.31 -0.20
N LYS A 41 -9.28 13.25 1.10
CA LYS A 41 -7.93 12.97 1.58
C LYS A 41 -7.50 11.56 1.19
N ARG A 42 -8.41 10.60 1.26
CA ARG A 42 -8.15 9.23 0.84
C ARG A 42 -7.69 9.19 -0.62
N TYR A 43 -8.37 9.92 -1.49
CA TYR A 43 -8.00 9.98 -2.90
C TYR A 43 -6.61 10.57 -3.09
N GLN A 44 -6.30 11.64 -2.37
CA GLN A 44 -4.99 12.28 -2.42
C GLN A 44 -3.88 11.34 -1.92
N ILE A 45 -4.16 10.56 -0.88
CA ILE A 45 -3.22 9.56 -0.37
C ILE A 45 -3.00 8.46 -1.41
N GLN A 46 -4.06 8.06 -2.11
CA GLN A 46 -3.94 7.07 -3.18
C GLN A 46 -2.99 7.56 -4.28
N MET A 47 -3.14 8.82 -4.71
CA MET A 47 -2.24 9.41 -5.70
C MET A 47 -0.80 9.46 -5.20
N PHE A 48 -0.62 9.80 -3.93
CA PHE A 48 0.70 9.83 -3.30
C PHE A 48 1.36 8.44 -3.36
N LEU A 49 0.64 7.41 -2.96
CA LEU A 49 1.17 6.04 -2.98
C LEU A 49 1.46 5.56 -4.39
N GLN A 50 0.61 5.87 -5.35
CA GLN A 50 0.83 5.53 -6.76
C GLN A 50 2.10 6.19 -7.28
N ASN A 51 2.30 7.46 -6.95
CA ASN A 51 3.48 8.19 -7.37
C ASN A 51 4.75 7.59 -6.76
N LEU A 52 4.70 7.18 -5.49
CA LEU A 52 5.82 6.51 -4.85
C LEU A 52 6.14 5.19 -5.56
N LEU A 53 5.11 4.42 -5.87
CA LEU A 53 5.29 3.13 -6.55
C LEU A 53 5.97 3.30 -7.91
N GLU A 54 5.59 4.34 -8.65
CA GLU A 54 6.18 4.64 -9.96
C GLU A 54 7.63 5.10 -9.84
N CYS A 55 7.96 5.81 -8.75
CA CYS A 55 9.31 6.33 -8.56
C CYS A 55 10.24 5.30 -7.92
N SER A 56 9.77 4.57 -6.92
CA SER A 56 10.59 3.62 -6.17
C SER A 56 9.72 2.66 -5.38
N SER A 57 9.83 1.37 -5.67
CA SER A 57 9.12 0.33 -4.92
C SER A 57 9.50 0.35 -3.44
N GLY A 58 10.78 0.64 -3.14
CA GLY A 58 11.25 0.71 -1.77
C GLY A 58 10.54 1.80 -0.98
N ASP A 59 10.38 2.98 -1.58
CA ASP A 59 9.69 4.09 -0.94
C ASP A 59 8.20 3.76 -0.75
N PHE A 60 7.58 3.12 -1.72
CA PHE A 60 6.20 2.68 -1.64
C PHE A 60 6.00 1.72 -0.46
N VAL A 61 6.87 0.72 -0.33
CA VAL A 61 6.81 -0.26 0.76
C VAL A 61 7.05 0.42 2.10
N GLN A 62 8.01 1.34 2.17
CA GLN A 62 8.31 2.06 3.41
C GLN A 62 7.10 2.86 3.88
N ALA A 63 6.47 3.60 2.98
CA ALA A 63 5.28 4.38 3.31
C ALA A 63 4.12 3.46 3.73
N GLY A 64 3.93 2.35 3.02
CA GLY A 64 2.90 1.38 3.33
C GLY A 64 3.06 0.77 4.71
N LYS A 65 4.27 0.37 5.07
CA LYS A 65 4.56 -0.17 6.40
C LYS A 65 4.25 0.84 7.49
N ALA A 66 4.66 2.09 7.28
CA ALA A 66 4.41 3.15 8.25
C ALA A 66 2.90 3.36 8.44
N MET A 67 2.12 3.32 7.34
CA MET A 67 0.67 3.44 7.42
C MET A 67 0.05 2.28 8.21
N LEU A 68 0.49 1.05 7.94
CA LEU A 68 -0.05 -0.14 8.59
C LEU A 68 0.22 -0.15 10.09
N GLU A 69 1.33 0.42 10.51
CA GLU A 69 1.73 0.44 11.92
C GLU A 69 1.14 1.62 12.71
N SER A 70 0.57 2.61 12.03
CA SER A 70 0.08 3.82 12.69
C SER A 70 -1.36 3.68 13.18
N TYR A 71 -1.61 4.02 14.44
CA TYR A 71 -2.96 4.09 14.99
C TYR A 71 -3.75 5.28 14.44
N GLN A 72 -3.07 6.30 13.93
CA GLN A 72 -3.72 7.49 13.41
C GLN A 72 -4.24 7.30 11.99
N VAL A 73 -3.77 6.26 11.29
CA VAL A 73 -4.24 5.97 9.94
C VAL A 73 -5.46 5.06 10.02
N ARG A 74 -6.58 5.53 9.46
CA ARG A 74 -7.82 4.76 9.47
C ARG A 74 -7.71 3.50 8.63
N TYR A 75 -8.48 2.49 8.96
CA TYR A 75 -8.46 1.21 8.30
C TYR A 75 -8.70 1.33 6.79
N TYR A 76 -9.70 2.12 6.37
CA TYR A 76 -10.00 2.27 4.95
C TYR A 76 -8.89 2.99 4.18
N VAL A 77 -8.07 3.77 4.87
CA VAL A 77 -6.89 4.39 4.25
C VAL A 77 -5.78 3.35 4.10
N LYS A 78 -5.56 2.52 5.12
CA LYS A 78 -4.60 1.41 5.05
C LYS A 78 -4.94 0.46 3.90
N PHE A 79 -6.21 0.28 3.63
CA PHE A 79 -6.70 -0.59 2.56
C PHE A 79 -6.18 -0.16 1.18
N LEU A 80 -5.91 1.13 1.00
CA LEU A 80 -5.35 1.65 -0.26
C LEU A 80 -4.02 0.98 -0.61
N PHE A 81 -3.17 0.76 0.38
CA PHE A 81 -1.89 0.10 0.17
C PHE A 81 -2.10 -1.31 -0.35
N TYR A 82 -3.01 -2.06 0.25
CA TYR A 82 -3.32 -3.42 -0.21
C TYR A 82 -3.92 -3.42 -1.61
N GLU A 83 -4.81 -2.46 -1.91
CA GLU A 83 -5.40 -2.35 -3.24
C GLU A 83 -4.33 -2.15 -4.31
N LEU A 84 -3.37 -1.26 -4.05
CA LEU A 84 -2.29 -0.98 -4.99
C LEU A 84 -1.37 -2.19 -5.14
N LEU A 85 -1.07 -2.90 -4.05
CA LEU A 85 -0.33 -4.16 -4.14
C LEU A 85 -1.03 -5.16 -5.04
N GLY A 86 -2.35 -5.27 -4.91
CA GLY A 86 -3.16 -6.20 -5.72
C GLY A 86 -3.18 -5.87 -7.20
N GLN A 87 -2.85 -4.64 -7.57
CA GLN A 87 -2.80 -4.21 -8.97
C GLN A 87 -1.46 -4.46 -9.66
N ILE A 88 -0.43 -4.82 -8.89
CA ILE A 88 0.90 -5.06 -9.45
C ILE A 88 0.93 -6.42 -10.12
N GLN A 89 1.15 -6.44 -11.44
CA GLN A 89 1.18 -7.69 -12.21
C GLN A 89 2.54 -8.37 -12.22
N LYS A 90 3.62 -7.57 -12.14
CA LYS A 90 4.98 -8.08 -12.14
C LYS A 90 5.73 -7.45 -10.97
N PRO A 91 5.60 -8.03 -9.77
CA PRO A 91 6.28 -7.47 -8.60
C PRO A 91 7.79 -7.59 -8.73
N ASP A 92 8.49 -6.52 -8.38
CA ASP A 92 9.93 -6.54 -8.34
C ASP A 92 10.43 -7.21 -7.04
N GLU A 93 11.75 -7.26 -6.88
CA GLU A 93 12.36 -7.91 -5.73
C GLU A 93 11.93 -7.31 -4.40
N VAL A 94 11.83 -5.99 -4.32
CA VAL A 94 11.44 -5.29 -3.09
C VAL A 94 10.01 -5.65 -2.69
N ILE A 95 9.08 -5.62 -3.64
CA ILE A 95 7.68 -5.98 -3.40
C ILE A 95 7.57 -7.45 -3.00
N ARG A 96 8.31 -8.33 -3.69
CA ARG A 96 8.31 -9.76 -3.38
C ARG A 96 8.80 -10.02 -1.97
N ASP A 97 9.91 -9.38 -1.59
CA ASP A 97 10.46 -9.54 -0.25
C ASP A 97 9.48 -9.08 0.82
N PHE A 98 8.81 -7.95 0.59
CA PHE A 98 7.79 -7.46 1.52
C PHE A 98 6.66 -8.49 1.69
N ILE A 99 6.16 -9.02 0.58
CA ILE A 99 5.07 -10.00 0.62
C ILE A 99 5.50 -11.27 1.35
N LEU A 100 6.68 -11.80 1.03
CA LEU A 100 7.18 -13.02 1.65
C LEU A 100 7.43 -12.86 3.15
N GLU A 101 7.90 -11.69 3.56
CA GLU A 101 8.13 -11.43 4.99
C GLU A 101 6.84 -11.32 5.79
N ASN A 102 5.75 -10.87 5.17
CA ASN A 102 4.53 -10.52 5.89
C ASN A 102 3.33 -11.44 5.63
N CYS A 103 3.44 -12.34 4.65
CA CYS A 103 2.30 -13.16 4.25
C CYS A 103 1.90 -14.22 5.28
N GLU A 104 2.75 -14.52 6.23
CA GLU A 104 2.46 -15.48 7.28
C GLU A 104 2.25 -14.83 8.66
N GLU A 105 2.46 -13.52 8.76
CA GLU A 105 2.37 -12.81 10.03
C GLU A 105 1.02 -12.11 10.19
N GLU A 106 0.38 -12.33 11.33
CA GLU A 106 -0.80 -11.57 11.70
C GLU A 106 -0.38 -10.16 12.14
N PRO A 107 -1.17 -9.13 11.80
CA PRO A 107 -2.47 -9.18 11.12
C PRO A 107 -2.42 -9.11 9.59
N TYR A 108 -1.26 -9.16 9.01
CA TYR A 108 -1.06 -8.91 7.57
C TYR A 108 -1.47 -10.08 6.69
N ALA A 109 -1.28 -11.31 7.17
CA ALA A 109 -1.49 -12.51 6.35
C ALA A 109 -2.89 -12.58 5.73
N GLU A 110 -3.91 -12.38 6.54
CA GLU A 110 -5.30 -12.45 6.07
C GLU A 110 -5.59 -11.40 5.01
N LYS A 111 -5.11 -10.18 5.22
CA LYS A 111 -5.34 -9.08 4.27
C LYS A 111 -4.59 -9.30 2.98
N LEU A 112 -3.36 -9.78 3.05
CA LEU A 112 -2.60 -10.08 1.85
C LEU A 112 -3.29 -11.18 1.02
N ILE A 113 -3.76 -12.22 1.69
CA ILE A 113 -4.45 -13.31 1.00
C ILE A 113 -5.72 -12.80 0.32
N SER A 114 -6.57 -12.10 1.06
CA SER A 114 -7.88 -11.70 0.54
C SER A 114 -7.81 -10.54 -0.45
N GLN A 115 -6.86 -9.63 -0.31
CA GLN A 115 -6.84 -8.41 -1.11
C GLN A 115 -5.77 -8.41 -2.21
N VAL A 116 -4.69 -9.13 -2.01
CA VAL A 116 -3.58 -9.11 -2.95
C VAL A 116 -3.58 -10.34 -3.86
N PHE A 117 -3.69 -11.53 -3.27
CA PHE A 117 -3.52 -12.76 -4.03
C PHE A 117 -4.74 -13.17 -4.83
N MET A 118 -5.93 -12.84 -4.34
CA MET A 118 -7.17 -13.20 -5.04
C MET A 118 -7.29 -12.39 -6.33
N GLY A 119 -7.14 -13.08 -7.46
CA GLY A 119 -7.24 -12.47 -8.77
C GLY A 119 -5.96 -11.83 -9.31
N ASN A 120 -4.85 -11.93 -8.58
CA ASN A 120 -3.57 -11.42 -9.08
C ASN A 120 -2.61 -12.57 -9.37
N HIS A 121 -2.48 -12.91 -10.65
CA HIS A 121 -1.65 -14.05 -11.09
C HIS A 121 -0.16 -13.83 -10.80
N GLY A 122 0.32 -12.59 -10.90
CA GLY A 122 1.72 -12.29 -10.61
C GLY A 122 2.10 -12.58 -9.18
N MET A 123 1.21 -12.23 -8.24
CA MET A 123 1.44 -12.47 -6.81
C MET A 123 1.32 -13.95 -6.48
N ILE A 124 0.34 -14.65 -7.08
CA ILE A 124 0.19 -16.09 -6.91
C ILE A 124 1.44 -16.80 -7.40
N HIS A 125 2.01 -16.37 -8.52
CA HIS A 125 3.23 -16.94 -9.06
C HIS A 125 4.40 -16.82 -8.08
N VAL A 126 4.53 -15.69 -7.39
CA VAL A 126 5.54 -15.51 -6.35
C VAL A 126 5.39 -16.57 -5.26
N LEU A 127 4.16 -16.78 -4.79
CA LEU A 127 3.89 -17.78 -3.76
C LEU A 127 4.22 -19.19 -4.23
N LEU A 128 3.88 -19.53 -5.47
CA LEU A 128 4.18 -20.85 -6.03
C LEU A 128 5.68 -21.08 -6.15
N LYS A 129 6.39 -20.08 -6.66
CA LYS A 129 7.84 -20.18 -6.87
C LYS A 129 8.59 -20.39 -5.55
N GLU A 130 8.14 -19.73 -4.49
CA GLU A 130 8.79 -19.83 -3.18
C GLU A 130 8.24 -20.96 -2.31
N GLY A 131 7.30 -21.76 -2.83
CA GLY A 131 6.74 -22.89 -2.12
C GLY A 131 5.80 -22.55 -0.98
N ILE A 132 5.37 -21.29 -0.88
CA ILE A 132 4.53 -20.82 0.22
C ILE A 132 3.14 -21.46 0.18
N LEU A 133 2.53 -21.56 -1.01
CA LEU A 133 1.21 -22.17 -1.14
C LEU A 133 1.23 -23.64 -0.76
N GLN A 134 2.28 -24.37 -1.12
CA GLN A 134 2.43 -25.77 -0.75
C GLN A 134 2.56 -25.90 0.77
N LYS A 135 3.33 -25.03 1.40
CA LYS A 135 3.50 -24.99 2.85
C LYS A 135 2.16 -24.77 3.56
N TRP A 136 1.36 -23.83 3.04
CA TRP A 136 0.02 -23.57 3.61
C TRP A 136 -0.91 -24.76 3.43
N TYR A 137 -0.79 -25.49 2.33
CA TYR A 137 -1.60 -26.67 2.09
C TYR A 137 -1.27 -27.80 3.06
N GLU A 138 0.03 -27.99 3.36
CA GLU A 138 0.49 -29.03 4.28
C GLU A 138 0.21 -28.69 5.75
N ASP A 139 0.15 -27.40 6.08
CA ASP A 139 -0.13 -26.92 7.44
C ASP A 139 -1.28 -25.92 7.37
N PRO A 140 -2.53 -26.42 7.36
CA PRO A 140 -3.70 -25.56 7.15
C PRO A 140 -4.01 -24.58 8.29
N ASP A 141 -3.36 -24.70 9.42
CA ASP A 141 -3.51 -23.74 10.50
C ASP A 141 -2.54 -22.56 10.33
#